data_ae5c28f98dc685e96bcb5230411815df
#
_entry.id   ae5c28f98dc685e96bcb5230411815df
#
_cell.length_a   1.000
_cell.length_b   1.000
_cell.length_c   1.000
_cell.angle_alpha   90.00
_cell.angle_beta   90.00
_cell.angle_gamma   90.00
#
_symmetry.space_group_name_H-M   'P 1'
#
loop_
_entity.id
_entity.type
_entity.pdbx_description
1 polymer ?
#
loop_
_entity_poly.entity_id
_entity_poly.type
_entity_poly.pdbx_seq_one_letter_code
_entity_poly.pdbx_strand_id
1 'polypeptide(L)'
;MASLPVVALVGRPNVGKSTLFNRIVGDPRAAIVEDRARTTRDRLYAEADWNGRSFLVVDTGGLETTPGNAIEEKVQEQARVAIAEADVIVFLLDATTGITPSDQEAAEMLRRAAAPVILAPNKADNAKRELDAVEFWALGWPESWPISAAHGRGVADLLAAIVAALPPESAEERTRKTRMERQELAAAHVADALTEGIVPFDQDTADAELSGDEFDPNYVPGPVTIALVGRPNVGKSSLLNALLGEERMIVSEIPGTTRDAIDTRMAFGQGEIVLVDTAGIRRRGKVASGPDADRYSTLRALKAVDRADVVVLVVDAVDGLTAQDAHVAGYAVDAGKGLVLAINKWDLVQEKTDKTFDQYVTWIQRDAPFLDFAPAVSISAKTGQRVERVLELAVDVWGERRKRIGTGELNRLLTEAVARQAPPAVKNRRPRLYYATQAGIEPPTFIFFANDAALIHFSYRRYLENRIRDVLGFHGAPIKLVFRDRGTERPRRARPAARARASARPGTRRPN
;
A
#
# COMPACT_ATOMS: atom_id res chain seq x y z
N MET A 1 -15.69 1.42 2.23
CA MET A 1 -14.41 1.34 2.98
C MET A 1 -13.80 2.73 3.04
N ALA A 2 -13.30 3.16 4.19
CA ALA A 2 -12.60 4.43 4.30
C ALA A 2 -11.21 4.29 3.68
N SER A 3 -10.80 5.28 2.89
CA SER A 3 -9.43 5.38 2.37
C SER A 3 -8.49 5.84 3.48
N LEU A 4 -7.21 5.44 3.43
CA LEU A 4 -6.20 6.00 4.30
C LEU A 4 -6.14 7.52 4.13
N PRO A 5 -5.98 8.28 5.24
CA PRO A 5 -5.78 9.73 5.15
C PRO A 5 -4.51 10.06 4.33
N VAL A 6 -4.59 11.08 3.53
CA VAL A 6 -3.49 11.51 2.64
C VAL A 6 -2.73 12.68 3.25
N VAL A 7 -1.42 12.52 3.41
CA VAL A 7 -0.48 13.56 3.86
C VAL A 7 0.37 13.99 2.67
N ALA A 8 0.19 15.20 2.19
CA ALA A 8 0.94 15.73 1.05
C ALA A 8 2.15 16.56 1.49
N LEU A 9 3.33 16.25 0.97
CA LEU A 9 4.54 17.05 1.17
C LEU A 9 4.64 18.11 0.07
N VAL A 10 4.50 19.38 0.43
CA VAL A 10 4.51 20.53 -0.49
C VAL A 10 5.70 21.44 -0.18
N GLY A 11 6.27 22.08 -1.18
CA GLY A 11 7.37 23.02 -1.04
C GLY A 11 8.19 23.10 -2.31
N ARG A 12 9.01 24.13 -2.43
CA ARG A 12 9.86 24.36 -3.59
C ARG A 12 10.86 23.20 -3.85
N PRO A 13 11.43 23.09 -5.03
CA PRO A 13 12.49 22.12 -5.31
C PRO A 13 13.67 22.27 -4.32
N ASN A 14 14.29 21.15 -3.96
CA ASN A 14 15.48 21.08 -3.08
C ASN A 14 15.28 21.48 -1.61
N VAL A 15 14.05 21.70 -1.13
CA VAL A 15 13.79 21.89 0.31
C VAL A 15 13.89 20.59 1.12
N GLY A 16 13.98 19.43 0.44
CA GLY A 16 14.16 18.13 1.07
C GLY A 16 12.89 17.29 1.21
N LYS A 17 11.88 17.48 0.35
CA LYS A 17 10.64 16.67 0.32
C LYS A 17 10.94 15.17 0.21
N SER A 18 11.68 14.78 -0.82
CA SER A 18 12.04 13.36 -1.05
C SER A 18 12.95 12.80 0.06
N THR A 19 13.77 13.65 0.70
CA THR A 19 14.56 13.24 1.86
C THR A 19 13.68 12.93 3.06
N LEU A 20 12.68 13.79 3.32
CA LEU A 20 11.71 13.56 4.39
C LEU A 20 10.84 12.34 4.08
N PHE A 21 10.34 12.22 2.86
CA PHE A 21 9.57 11.06 2.40
C PHE A 21 10.34 9.76 2.66
N ASN A 22 11.58 9.66 2.17
CA ASN A 22 12.41 8.47 2.35
C ASN A 22 12.70 8.18 3.83
N ARG A 23 12.81 9.22 4.66
CA ARG A 23 13.01 9.05 6.10
C ARG A 23 11.77 8.52 6.80
N ILE A 24 10.60 9.03 6.48
CA ILE A 24 9.33 8.54 7.03
C ILE A 24 9.15 7.08 6.64
N VAL A 25 9.35 6.76 5.36
CA VAL A 25 9.20 5.39 4.84
C VAL A 25 10.30 4.44 5.31
N GLY A 26 11.50 4.94 5.58
CA GLY A 26 12.66 4.15 6.04
C GLY A 26 12.81 4.04 7.56
N ASP A 27 12.00 4.71 8.37
CA ASP A 27 12.05 4.59 9.83
C ASP A 27 11.35 3.28 10.26
N PRO A 28 12.04 2.33 10.93
CA PRO A 28 11.42 1.08 11.40
C PRO A 28 10.20 1.27 12.32
N ARG A 29 10.05 2.47 12.90
CA ARG A 29 8.92 2.83 13.78
C ARG A 29 7.76 3.44 13.03
N ALA A 30 8.00 3.94 11.81
CA ALA A 30 7.01 4.60 10.98
C ALA A 30 6.62 3.77 9.73
N ALA A 31 7.38 2.74 9.43
CA ALA A 31 7.16 1.95 8.23
C ALA A 31 6.49 0.62 8.57
N ILE A 32 5.30 0.41 8.05
CA ILE A 32 4.78 -0.94 7.81
C ILE A 32 5.51 -1.47 6.58
N VAL A 33 6.84 -1.63 6.68
CA VAL A 33 7.66 -2.10 5.56
C VAL A 33 7.77 -3.60 5.63
N GLU A 34 7.02 -4.28 4.80
CA GLU A 34 7.47 -5.56 4.31
C GLU A 34 8.65 -5.34 3.36
N ASP A 35 9.71 -6.07 3.65
CA ASP A 35 11.01 -6.09 2.98
C ASP A 35 10.86 -6.60 1.53
N ARG A 36 10.23 -5.81 0.67
CA ARG A 36 10.19 -6.04 -0.78
C ARG A 36 11.20 -5.12 -1.43
N ALA A 37 12.32 -5.72 -1.83
CA ALA A 37 13.34 -5.08 -2.67
C ALA A 37 12.70 -4.63 -4.01
N ARG A 38 12.02 -3.47 -4.00
CA ARG A 38 11.60 -2.77 -5.21
C ARG A 38 12.41 -1.50 -5.33
N THR A 39 12.90 -1.26 -6.52
CA THR A 39 13.74 -0.15 -6.95
C THR A 39 13.22 1.18 -6.40
N THR A 40 13.96 1.76 -5.46
CA THR A 40 13.60 2.92 -4.63
C THR A 40 13.62 4.26 -5.38
N ARG A 41 13.78 4.30 -6.69
CA ARG A 41 14.00 5.56 -7.43
C ARG A 41 12.74 6.33 -7.84
N ASP A 42 11.54 5.69 -7.81
CA ASP A 42 10.31 6.28 -8.36
C ASP A 42 9.10 6.19 -7.42
N ARG A 43 9.29 6.12 -6.09
CA ARG A 43 8.16 6.11 -5.15
C ARG A 43 7.66 7.53 -4.92
N LEU A 44 6.47 7.82 -5.43
CA LEU A 44 5.76 9.09 -5.24
C LEU A 44 4.87 9.09 -3.99
N TYR A 45 4.59 7.91 -3.44
CA TYR A 45 3.70 7.69 -2.29
C TYR A 45 4.12 6.42 -1.52
N ALA A 46 3.84 6.41 -0.23
CA ALA A 46 4.03 5.23 0.61
C ALA A 46 3.08 5.25 1.80
N GLU A 47 2.68 4.09 2.27
CA GLU A 47 1.98 3.93 3.54
C GLU A 47 2.98 4.08 4.68
N ALA A 48 2.61 4.85 5.70
CA ALA A 48 3.35 5.04 6.92
C ALA A 48 2.42 4.86 8.12
N ASP A 49 2.96 4.35 9.24
CA ASP A 49 2.28 4.28 10.52
C ASP A 49 3.06 5.06 11.57
N TRP A 50 2.36 5.84 12.37
CA TRP A 50 2.95 6.50 13.51
C TRP A 50 1.99 6.48 14.71
N ASN A 51 2.45 5.95 15.83
CA ASN A 51 1.64 5.74 17.03
C ASN A 51 0.35 4.94 16.78
N GLY A 52 0.42 3.96 15.87
CA GLY A 52 -0.71 3.11 15.50
C GLY A 52 -1.73 3.79 14.61
N ARG A 53 -1.37 4.88 13.95
CA ARG A 53 -2.18 5.58 12.96
C ARG A 53 -1.56 5.46 11.59
N SER A 54 -2.21 4.74 10.69
CA SER A 54 -1.75 4.59 9.30
C SER A 54 -2.24 5.74 8.43
N PHE A 55 -1.39 6.19 7.50
CA PHE A 55 -1.69 7.23 6.53
C PHE A 55 -0.81 7.09 5.29
N LEU A 56 -1.25 7.67 4.18
CA LEU A 56 -0.51 7.69 2.92
C LEU A 56 0.30 8.98 2.81
N VAL A 57 1.62 8.89 2.74
CA VAL A 57 2.50 10.04 2.46
C VAL A 57 2.70 10.17 0.96
N VAL A 58 2.59 11.38 0.44
CA VAL A 58 2.76 11.70 -0.99
C VAL A 58 3.84 12.74 -1.18
N ASP A 59 4.89 12.41 -1.94
CA ASP A 59 5.88 13.38 -2.41
C ASP A 59 5.38 14.06 -3.68
N THR A 60 4.84 15.27 -3.55
CA THR A 60 4.32 16.03 -4.70
C THR A 60 5.41 16.45 -5.68
N GLY A 61 6.67 16.53 -5.25
CA GLY A 61 7.81 16.84 -6.11
C GLY A 61 8.15 15.75 -7.12
N GLY A 62 7.89 14.50 -6.77
CA GLY A 62 8.08 13.35 -7.67
C GLY A 62 6.98 13.17 -8.72
N LEU A 63 5.84 13.88 -8.61
CA LEU A 63 4.76 13.87 -9.59
C LEU A 63 5.08 14.67 -10.87
N GLU A 64 6.23 15.32 -10.93
CA GLU A 64 6.66 16.15 -12.06
C GLU A 64 7.21 15.31 -13.20
N THR A 65 6.49 15.24 -14.32
CA THR A 65 6.90 14.47 -15.52
C THR A 65 7.45 15.32 -16.66
N THR A 66 7.43 16.67 -16.54
CA THR A 66 7.79 17.56 -17.65
C THR A 66 9.01 18.43 -17.32
N PRO A 67 10.12 18.33 -18.07
CA PRO A 67 11.24 19.27 -17.97
C PRO A 67 10.84 20.61 -18.60
N GLY A 68 11.01 21.72 -17.92
CA GLY A 68 11.02 23.04 -18.59
C GLY A 68 10.24 24.17 -17.97
N ASN A 69 9.38 23.99 -16.98
CA ASN A 69 8.65 25.09 -16.36
C ASN A 69 9.46 25.81 -15.28
N ALA A 70 9.19 27.13 -15.10
CA ALA A 70 9.82 27.94 -14.06
C ALA A 70 9.55 27.35 -12.66
N ILE A 71 10.47 27.58 -11.72
CA ILE A 71 10.39 27.03 -10.34
C ILE A 71 9.10 27.46 -9.64
N GLU A 72 8.65 28.68 -9.89
CA GLU A 72 7.44 29.28 -9.31
C GLU A 72 6.16 28.54 -9.74
N GLU A 73 6.01 28.25 -11.03
CA GLU A 73 4.85 27.49 -11.54
C GLU A 73 4.75 26.10 -10.93
N LYS A 74 5.90 25.44 -10.68
CA LYS A 74 5.96 24.12 -10.08
C LYS A 74 5.49 24.09 -8.63
N VAL A 75 5.87 25.09 -7.83
CA VAL A 75 5.45 25.19 -6.43
C VAL A 75 3.95 25.47 -6.33
N GLN A 76 3.43 26.36 -7.16
CA GLN A 76 2.01 26.69 -7.21
C GLN A 76 1.17 25.46 -7.58
N GLU A 77 1.65 24.66 -8.52
CA GLU A 77 0.97 23.48 -8.96
C GLU A 77 0.93 22.36 -7.88
N GLN A 78 2.05 22.13 -7.18
CA GLN A 78 2.10 21.24 -6.03
C GLN A 78 1.11 21.65 -4.94
N ALA A 79 1.05 22.94 -4.64
CA ALA A 79 0.10 23.49 -3.68
C ALA A 79 -1.36 23.23 -4.11
N ARG A 80 -1.70 23.41 -5.40
CA ARG A 80 -3.04 23.14 -5.92
C ARG A 80 -3.45 21.68 -5.77
N VAL A 81 -2.55 20.75 -6.09
CA VAL A 81 -2.81 19.31 -5.94
C VAL A 81 -3.05 18.96 -4.47
N ALA A 82 -2.19 19.45 -3.57
CA ALA A 82 -2.33 19.21 -2.14
C ALA A 82 -3.64 19.79 -1.57
N ILE A 83 -4.01 21.03 -1.96
CA ILE A 83 -5.26 21.67 -1.54
C ILE A 83 -6.49 20.84 -1.91
N ALA A 84 -6.46 20.19 -3.07
CA ALA A 84 -7.62 19.47 -3.60
C ALA A 84 -7.83 18.09 -2.97
N GLU A 85 -6.75 17.38 -2.59
CA GLU A 85 -6.82 15.95 -2.33
C GLU A 85 -6.23 15.52 -0.99
N ALA A 86 -5.43 16.35 -0.30
CA ALA A 86 -4.81 16.00 0.95
C ALA A 86 -5.77 16.18 2.14
N ASP A 87 -5.64 15.28 3.12
CA ASP A 87 -6.30 15.40 4.43
C ASP A 87 -5.43 16.20 5.41
N VAL A 88 -4.09 16.17 5.23
CA VAL A 88 -3.11 17.03 5.91
C VAL A 88 -2.04 17.47 4.92
N ILE A 89 -1.63 18.71 4.98
CA ILE A 89 -0.56 19.26 4.14
C ILE A 89 0.65 19.60 5.00
N VAL A 90 1.82 19.05 4.66
CA VAL A 90 3.10 19.43 5.26
C VAL A 90 3.80 20.41 4.31
N PHE A 91 3.89 21.66 4.71
CA PHE A 91 4.54 22.69 3.94
C PHE A 91 6.02 22.78 4.35
N LEU A 92 6.90 22.20 3.51
CA LEU A 92 8.34 22.20 3.72
C LEU A 92 8.98 23.47 3.21
N LEU A 93 9.82 24.05 4.04
CA LEU A 93 10.59 25.27 3.80
C LEU A 93 12.08 24.99 4.04
N ASP A 94 12.96 25.85 3.56
CA ASP A 94 14.41 25.69 3.74
C ASP A 94 14.91 26.68 4.79
N ALA A 95 15.21 26.20 6.00
CA ALA A 95 15.71 27.03 7.11
C ALA A 95 17.09 27.67 6.84
N THR A 96 17.77 27.30 5.75
CA THR A 96 19.08 27.91 5.40
C THR A 96 18.96 29.12 4.50
N THR A 97 17.84 29.26 3.78
CA THR A 97 17.65 30.34 2.81
C THR A 97 16.61 31.38 3.23
N GLY A 98 15.87 31.11 4.32
CA GLY A 98 14.76 31.95 4.75
C GLY A 98 13.55 31.92 3.80
N ILE A 99 12.61 32.84 4.02
CA ILE A 99 11.38 32.95 3.24
C ILE A 99 11.68 33.54 1.86
N THR A 100 11.24 32.86 0.81
CA THR A 100 11.36 33.35 -0.58
C THR A 100 10.00 33.79 -1.13
N PRO A 101 9.96 34.59 -2.23
CA PRO A 101 8.70 34.95 -2.89
C PRO A 101 7.83 33.75 -3.25
N SER A 102 8.44 32.67 -3.77
CA SER A 102 7.72 31.43 -4.09
C SER A 102 7.09 30.76 -2.86
N ASP A 103 7.74 30.87 -1.69
CA ASP A 103 7.16 30.36 -0.43
C ASP A 103 5.96 31.22 0.01
N GLN A 104 6.01 32.54 -0.21
CA GLN A 104 4.89 33.44 0.08
C GLN A 104 3.69 33.16 -0.80
N GLU A 105 3.87 32.97 -2.10
CA GLU A 105 2.81 32.64 -3.04
C GLU A 105 2.16 31.29 -2.71
N ALA A 106 2.98 30.27 -2.43
CA ALA A 106 2.48 28.97 -1.97
C ALA A 106 1.69 29.10 -0.67
N ALA A 107 2.18 29.88 0.29
CA ALA A 107 1.49 30.14 1.56
C ALA A 107 0.12 30.79 1.35
N GLU A 108 -0.02 31.75 0.42
CA GLU A 108 -1.30 32.37 0.10
C GLU A 108 -2.33 31.36 -0.45
N MET A 109 -1.86 30.43 -1.26
CA MET A 109 -2.70 29.37 -1.78
C MET A 109 -3.09 28.36 -0.70
N LEU A 110 -2.13 27.93 0.12
CA LEU A 110 -2.34 26.95 1.18
C LEU A 110 -3.25 27.46 2.30
N ARG A 111 -3.29 28.79 2.56
CA ARG A 111 -4.26 29.37 3.51
C ARG A 111 -5.72 29.19 3.10
N ARG A 112 -5.99 28.92 1.83
CA ARG A 112 -7.34 28.64 1.29
C ARG A 112 -7.69 27.14 1.33
N ALA A 113 -6.74 26.30 1.72
CA ALA A 113 -6.97 24.86 1.83
C ALA A 113 -7.97 24.55 2.95
N ALA A 114 -8.83 23.57 2.71
CA ALA A 114 -9.70 23.02 3.77
C ALA A 114 -8.94 22.09 4.71
N ALA A 115 -7.86 21.46 4.23
CA ALA A 115 -6.98 20.60 5.00
C ALA A 115 -6.05 21.43 5.92
N PRO A 116 -5.77 20.95 7.14
CA PRO A 116 -4.79 21.58 8.02
C PRO A 116 -3.40 21.58 7.37
N VAL A 117 -2.71 22.71 7.53
CA VAL A 117 -1.35 22.91 7.02
C VAL A 117 -0.38 22.94 8.18
N ILE A 118 0.62 22.06 8.14
CA ILE A 118 1.70 21.96 9.13
C ILE A 118 2.95 22.57 8.50
N LEU A 119 3.49 23.62 9.11
CA LEU A 119 4.69 24.29 8.66
C LEU A 119 5.93 23.54 9.14
N ALA A 120 6.81 23.12 8.22
CA ALA A 120 7.99 22.32 8.53
C ALA A 120 9.27 22.93 7.91
N PRO A 121 9.92 23.89 8.60
CA PRO A 121 11.24 24.37 8.21
C PRO A 121 12.27 23.24 8.30
N ASN A 122 12.78 22.80 7.14
CA ASN A 122 13.76 21.73 7.01
C ASN A 122 15.19 22.27 6.94
N LYS A 123 16.18 21.40 7.13
CA LYS A 123 17.61 21.69 7.23
C LYS A 123 17.98 22.48 8.51
N ALA A 124 17.14 22.36 9.54
CA ALA A 124 17.43 22.88 10.87
C ALA A 124 18.37 21.92 11.63
N ASP A 125 19.64 21.83 11.19
CA ASP A 125 20.59 20.83 11.64
C ASP A 125 21.17 21.12 13.05
N ASN A 126 20.92 22.31 13.60
CA ASN A 126 21.41 22.71 14.92
C ASN A 126 20.41 23.66 15.62
N ALA A 127 20.60 23.83 16.94
CA ALA A 127 19.74 24.64 17.79
C ALA A 127 19.62 26.11 17.35
N LYS A 128 20.65 26.68 16.73
CA LYS A 128 20.58 28.04 16.20
C LYS A 128 19.57 28.15 15.05
N ARG A 129 19.65 27.22 14.08
CA ARG A 129 18.71 27.17 12.93
C ARG A 129 17.28 26.85 13.36
N GLU A 130 17.11 26.09 14.44
CA GLU A 130 15.77 25.87 15.01
C GLU A 130 15.18 27.18 15.56
N LEU A 131 16.00 28.01 16.22
CA LEU A 131 15.57 29.36 16.67
C LEU A 131 15.30 30.28 15.48
N ASP A 132 16.14 30.26 14.45
CA ASP A 132 15.95 31.07 13.24
C ASP A 132 14.66 30.68 12.49
N ALA A 133 14.15 29.46 12.66
CA ALA A 133 12.90 28.99 12.04
C ALA A 133 11.65 29.77 12.52
N VAL A 134 11.73 30.57 13.57
CA VAL A 134 10.64 31.45 14.03
C VAL A 134 10.25 32.45 12.95
N GLU A 135 11.16 32.86 12.06
CA GLU A 135 10.86 33.77 10.95
C GLU A 135 9.71 33.28 10.06
N PHE A 136 9.56 31.95 9.92
CA PHE A 136 8.52 31.35 9.08
C PHE A 136 7.10 31.56 9.61
N TRP A 137 6.90 31.99 10.86
CA TRP A 137 5.58 32.36 11.37
C TRP A 137 5.00 33.54 10.61
N ALA A 138 5.85 34.37 9.96
CA ALA A 138 5.40 35.45 9.08
C ALA A 138 4.57 34.95 7.90
N LEU A 139 4.61 33.66 7.57
CA LEU A 139 3.77 33.04 6.54
C LEU A 139 2.31 32.80 7.01
N GLY A 140 1.98 33.07 8.28
CA GLY A 140 0.61 33.10 8.79
C GLY A 140 0.18 31.86 9.58
N TRP A 141 1.09 30.96 9.92
CA TRP A 141 0.85 29.84 10.83
C TRP A 141 1.56 30.09 12.18
N PRO A 142 0.85 29.96 13.30
CA PRO A 142 1.41 30.28 14.64
C PRO A 142 2.38 29.20 15.14
N GLU A 143 2.37 28.04 14.53
CA GLU A 143 3.22 26.91 14.92
C GLU A 143 4.07 26.44 13.73
N SER A 144 5.31 26.10 14.01
CA SER A 144 6.21 25.48 13.06
C SER A 144 6.98 24.35 13.70
N TRP A 145 7.29 23.35 12.90
CA TRP A 145 8.00 22.13 13.32
C TRP A 145 9.35 22.08 12.63
N PRO A 146 10.40 22.72 13.19
CA PRO A 146 11.73 22.69 12.58
C PRO A 146 12.29 21.27 12.57
N ILE A 147 12.75 20.81 11.40
CA ILE A 147 13.27 19.46 11.21
C ILE A 147 14.62 19.45 10.50
N SER A 148 15.35 18.37 10.67
CA SER A 148 16.41 17.97 9.76
C SER A 148 16.08 16.59 9.19
N ALA A 149 15.49 16.55 8.01
CA ALA A 149 15.14 15.32 7.33
C ALA A 149 16.37 14.43 7.07
N ALA A 150 17.54 15.02 6.82
CA ALA A 150 18.80 14.31 6.62
C ALA A 150 19.29 13.62 7.90
N HIS A 151 19.13 14.25 9.07
CA HIS A 151 19.65 13.77 10.36
C HIS A 151 18.56 13.18 11.26
N GLY A 152 17.29 13.27 10.90
CA GLY A 152 16.16 12.74 11.67
C GLY A 152 15.73 13.59 12.87
N ARG A 153 16.34 14.79 13.05
CA ARG A 153 16.02 15.68 14.16
C ARG A 153 14.64 16.31 13.95
N GLY A 154 13.80 16.38 14.99
CA GLY A 154 12.45 16.95 14.95
C GLY A 154 11.42 16.16 14.12
N VAL A 155 11.83 15.07 13.42
CA VAL A 155 10.92 14.30 12.56
C VAL A 155 9.86 13.56 13.37
N ALA A 156 10.19 13.06 14.54
CA ALA A 156 9.23 12.39 15.43
C ALA A 156 8.12 13.35 15.90
N ASP A 157 8.50 14.59 16.23
CA ASP A 157 7.55 15.64 16.66
C ASP A 157 6.65 16.06 15.50
N LEU A 158 7.22 16.20 14.29
CA LEU A 158 6.45 16.44 13.07
C LEU A 158 5.44 15.32 12.80
N LEU A 159 5.85 14.04 12.92
CA LEU A 159 4.96 12.91 12.74
C LEU A 159 3.85 12.87 13.78
N ALA A 160 4.14 13.23 15.03
CA ALA A 160 3.12 13.36 16.08
C ALA A 160 2.11 14.48 15.75
N ALA A 161 2.59 15.62 15.23
CA ALA A 161 1.74 16.72 14.78
C ALA A 161 0.87 16.32 13.57
N ILE A 162 1.43 15.58 12.61
CA ILE A 162 0.68 15.03 11.48
C ILE A 162 -0.46 14.15 11.99
N VAL A 163 -0.17 13.16 12.85
CA VAL A 163 -1.17 12.25 13.39
C VAL A 163 -2.26 12.99 14.18
N ALA A 164 -1.91 14.02 14.93
CA ALA A 164 -2.88 14.85 15.65
C ALA A 164 -3.81 15.64 14.73
N ALA A 165 -3.33 16.00 13.53
CA ALA A 165 -4.10 16.74 12.53
C ALA A 165 -4.92 15.84 11.59
N LEU A 166 -4.68 14.51 11.57
CA LEU A 166 -5.46 13.58 10.75
C LEU A 166 -6.94 13.56 11.14
N PRO A 167 -7.85 13.30 10.19
CA PRO A 167 -9.26 13.05 10.50
C PRO A 167 -9.42 11.93 11.53
N PRO A 168 -10.49 11.94 12.34
CA PRO A 168 -10.75 10.85 13.30
C PRO A 168 -10.87 9.51 12.57
N GLU A 169 -10.38 8.43 13.21
CA GLU A 169 -10.50 7.07 12.66
C GLU A 169 -11.94 6.71 12.34
N SER A 170 -12.17 6.24 11.13
CA SER A 170 -13.47 5.68 10.77
C SER A 170 -13.73 4.36 11.51
N ALA A 171 -14.99 3.97 11.63
CA ALA A 171 -15.37 2.67 12.21
C ALA A 171 -14.73 1.51 11.42
N GLU A 172 -14.59 1.68 10.11
CA GLU A 172 -14.02 0.68 9.20
C GLU A 172 -12.51 0.54 9.36
N GLU A 173 -11.77 1.66 9.54
CA GLU A 173 -10.35 1.62 9.87
C GLU A 173 -10.09 0.89 11.18
N ARG A 174 -10.89 1.16 12.21
CA ARG A 174 -10.80 0.45 13.49
C ARG A 174 -11.04 -1.05 13.33
N THR A 175 -12.05 -1.45 12.55
CA THR A 175 -12.36 -2.85 12.30
C THR A 175 -11.22 -3.53 11.54
N ARG A 176 -10.66 -2.87 10.51
CA ARG A 176 -9.50 -3.39 9.74
C ARG A 176 -8.29 -3.59 10.65
N LYS A 177 -7.98 -2.61 11.50
CA LYS A 177 -6.87 -2.66 12.44
C LYS A 177 -7.05 -3.80 13.45
N THR A 178 -8.22 -3.89 14.08
CA THR A 178 -8.55 -4.97 15.02
C THR A 178 -8.46 -6.34 14.35
N ARG A 179 -8.86 -6.46 13.08
CA ARG A 179 -8.76 -7.69 12.30
C ARG A 179 -7.31 -8.08 12.03
N MET A 180 -6.46 -7.12 11.61
CA MET A 180 -5.04 -7.37 11.39
C MET A 180 -4.33 -7.78 12.68
N GLU A 181 -4.58 -7.06 13.79
CA GLU A 181 -4.02 -7.38 15.11
C GLU A 181 -4.45 -8.77 15.58
N ARG A 182 -5.73 -9.16 15.42
CA ARG A 182 -6.22 -10.50 15.74
C ARG A 182 -5.55 -11.58 14.88
N GLN A 183 -5.39 -11.35 13.58
CA GLN A 183 -4.72 -12.29 12.69
C GLN A 183 -3.23 -12.46 13.04
N GLU A 184 -2.55 -11.39 13.41
CA GLU A 184 -1.16 -11.45 13.89
C GLU A 184 -1.05 -12.18 15.23
N LEU A 185 -1.97 -11.92 16.15
CA LEU A 185 -2.01 -12.57 17.46
C LEU A 185 -2.31 -14.08 17.33
N ALA A 186 -3.29 -14.45 16.51
CA ALA A 186 -3.61 -15.84 16.22
C ALA A 186 -2.44 -16.58 15.58
N ALA A 187 -1.76 -15.93 14.61
CA ALA A 187 -0.57 -16.49 13.99
C ALA A 187 0.59 -16.66 14.99
N ALA A 188 0.75 -15.72 15.94
CA ALA A 188 1.74 -15.82 16.99
C ALA A 188 1.43 -16.98 17.98
N HIS A 189 0.18 -17.12 18.41
CA HIS A 189 -0.26 -18.22 19.30
C HIS A 189 -0.02 -19.60 18.66
N VAL A 190 -0.31 -19.78 17.38
CA VAL A 190 -0.05 -21.03 16.67
C VAL A 190 1.45 -21.29 16.58
N ALA A 191 2.26 -20.26 16.36
CA ALA A 191 3.71 -20.39 16.35
C ALA A 191 4.22 -20.86 17.72
N ASP A 192 3.72 -20.29 18.80
CA ASP A 192 4.10 -20.64 20.18
C ASP A 192 3.64 -22.07 20.53
N ALA A 193 2.41 -22.45 20.24
CA ALA A 193 1.87 -23.79 20.48
C ALA A 193 2.64 -24.90 19.73
N LEU A 194 3.07 -24.62 18.50
CA LEU A 194 3.92 -25.52 17.70
C LEU A 194 5.36 -25.60 18.24
N THR A 195 5.83 -24.54 18.90
CA THR A 195 7.17 -24.47 19.48
C THR A 195 7.27 -25.25 20.80
N GLU A 196 6.22 -25.21 21.60
CA GLU A 196 6.17 -25.88 22.91
C GLU A 196 5.86 -27.39 22.82
N GLY A 197 5.55 -27.92 21.62
CA GLY A 197 5.23 -29.32 21.41
C GLY A 197 3.93 -29.75 22.12
N ILE A 198 3.10 -28.78 22.51
CA ILE A 198 1.88 -28.99 23.30
C ILE A 198 0.76 -29.53 22.43
N VAL A 199 0.84 -29.36 21.11
CA VAL A 199 -0.14 -29.89 20.18
C VAL A 199 0.51 -30.94 19.30
N PRO A 200 0.09 -32.23 19.39
CA PRO A 200 0.34 -33.17 18.30
C PRO A 200 -0.27 -32.53 17.05
N PHE A 201 0.45 -32.57 15.96
CA PHE A 201 0.00 -32.03 14.68
C PHE A 201 -1.31 -32.73 14.24
N ASP A 202 -2.43 -32.25 14.77
CA ASP A 202 -3.77 -32.61 14.31
C ASP A 202 -4.23 -31.46 13.39
N GLN A 203 -4.36 -31.80 12.11
CA GLN A 203 -4.75 -30.87 11.06
C GLN A 203 -6.04 -30.11 11.38
N ASP A 204 -6.99 -30.78 12.02
CA ASP A 204 -8.32 -30.25 12.31
C ASP A 204 -8.30 -29.21 13.44
N THR A 205 -7.39 -29.35 14.41
CA THR A 205 -7.26 -28.41 15.54
C THR A 205 -6.54 -27.13 15.15
N ALA A 206 -5.49 -27.22 14.32
CA ALA A 206 -4.77 -26.03 13.82
C ALA A 206 -5.65 -25.20 12.87
N ASP A 207 -6.48 -25.84 12.06
CA ASP A 207 -7.43 -25.16 11.18
C ASP A 207 -8.59 -24.53 12.00
N ALA A 208 -9.00 -25.11 13.12
CA ALA A 208 -10.03 -24.56 13.99
C ALA A 208 -9.55 -23.36 14.82
N GLU A 209 -8.32 -23.37 15.34
CA GLU A 209 -7.76 -22.26 16.12
C GLU A 209 -7.37 -21.07 15.24
N LEU A 210 -6.92 -21.29 14.01
CA LEU A 210 -6.62 -20.23 13.04
C LEU A 210 -7.88 -19.69 12.35
N SER A 211 -8.95 -20.50 12.30
CA SER A 211 -10.24 -20.07 11.80
C SER A 211 -11.03 -19.25 12.82
N GLY A 212 -10.43 -18.94 13.97
CA GLY A 212 -11.04 -18.17 15.04
C GLY A 212 -11.99 -17.10 14.54
N ASP A 213 -13.26 -17.34 14.69
CA ASP A 213 -14.44 -16.48 14.62
C ASP A 213 -14.93 -15.98 13.25
N GLU A 214 -14.37 -16.31 12.09
CA GLU A 214 -14.89 -15.71 10.85
C GLU A 214 -15.36 -16.67 9.75
N PHE A 215 -15.45 -17.93 10.01
CA PHE A 215 -16.28 -18.77 9.15
C PHE A 215 -17.69 -18.84 9.73
N ASP A 216 -18.42 -17.73 9.65
CA ASP A 216 -19.86 -17.79 9.71
C ASP A 216 -20.35 -18.44 8.39
N PRO A 217 -20.86 -19.69 8.41
CA PRO A 217 -21.40 -20.32 7.22
C PRO A 217 -22.60 -19.54 6.64
N ASN A 218 -23.16 -18.58 7.39
CA ASN A 218 -24.22 -17.69 6.97
C ASN A 218 -23.69 -16.29 6.56
N TYR A 219 -22.37 -16.07 6.58
CA TYR A 219 -21.81 -14.81 6.12
C TYR A 219 -22.11 -14.60 4.64
N VAL A 220 -23.05 -13.70 4.36
CA VAL A 220 -23.31 -13.24 3.01
C VAL A 220 -22.31 -12.12 2.72
N PRO A 221 -21.37 -12.33 1.79
CA PRO A 221 -20.43 -11.28 1.42
C PRO A 221 -21.20 -10.04 0.98
N GLY A 222 -20.76 -8.86 1.42
CA GLY A 222 -21.26 -7.60 0.88
C GLY A 222 -20.97 -7.49 -0.62
N PRO A 223 -21.54 -6.49 -1.31
CA PRO A 223 -21.27 -6.27 -2.73
C PRO A 223 -19.77 -6.04 -2.97
N VAL A 224 -19.24 -6.63 -4.05
CA VAL A 224 -17.85 -6.41 -4.43
C VAL A 224 -17.63 -4.94 -4.86
N THR A 225 -16.59 -4.32 -4.32
CA THR A 225 -16.22 -2.93 -4.66
C THR A 225 -15.13 -2.90 -5.74
N ILE A 226 -15.37 -2.18 -6.83
CA ILE A 226 -14.48 -2.13 -7.99
C ILE A 226 -14.09 -0.69 -8.29
N ALA A 227 -12.80 -0.41 -8.41
CA ALA A 227 -12.26 0.87 -8.87
C ALA A 227 -11.77 0.78 -10.32
N LEU A 228 -12.18 1.74 -11.16
CA LEU A 228 -11.65 1.91 -12.51
C LEU A 228 -10.51 2.93 -12.46
N VAL A 229 -9.28 2.49 -12.67
CA VAL A 229 -8.08 3.33 -12.62
C VAL A 229 -7.32 3.34 -13.95
N GLY A 230 -6.40 4.26 -14.11
CA GLY A 230 -5.57 4.45 -15.29
C GLY A 230 -5.43 5.95 -15.61
N ARG A 231 -4.52 6.29 -16.50
CA ARG A 231 -4.26 7.68 -16.90
C ARG A 231 -5.48 8.35 -17.55
N PRO A 232 -5.50 9.67 -17.69
CA PRO A 232 -6.52 10.38 -18.46
C PRO A 232 -6.62 9.88 -19.91
N ASN A 233 -7.80 9.98 -20.50
CA ASN A 233 -8.11 9.65 -21.89
C ASN A 233 -7.92 8.18 -22.32
N VAL A 234 -7.61 7.24 -21.42
CA VAL A 234 -7.62 5.80 -21.75
C VAL A 234 -9.02 5.23 -21.95
N GLY A 235 -10.07 6.02 -21.65
CA GLY A 235 -11.45 5.62 -21.86
C GLY A 235 -12.21 5.12 -20.62
N LYS A 236 -11.76 5.46 -19.39
CA LYS A 236 -12.47 5.10 -18.14
C LYS A 236 -13.93 5.58 -18.13
N SER A 237 -14.17 6.83 -18.51
CA SER A 237 -15.52 7.39 -18.58
C SER A 237 -16.38 6.70 -19.63
N SER A 238 -15.79 6.34 -20.77
CA SER A 238 -16.50 5.58 -21.83
C SER A 238 -16.81 4.16 -21.35
N LEU A 239 -15.87 3.51 -20.65
CA LEU A 239 -16.08 2.19 -20.06
C LEU A 239 -17.19 2.24 -19.00
N LEU A 240 -17.15 3.22 -18.09
CA LEU A 240 -18.19 3.42 -17.08
C LEU A 240 -19.57 3.62 -17.74
N ASN A 241 -19.65 4.47 -18.76
CA ASN A 241 -20.90 4.72 -19.46
C ASN A 241 -21.40 3.47 -20.22
N ALA A 242 -20.51 2.69 -20.82
CA ALA A 242 -20.87 1.44 -21.48
C ALA A 242 -21.41 0.41 -20.48
N LEU A 243 -20.76 0.28 -19.30
CA LEU A 243 -21.21 -0.58 -18.20
C LEU A 243 -22.58 -0.17 -17.64
N LEU A 244 -22.83 1.13 -17.52
CA LEU A 244 -24.10 1.67 -16.98
C LEU A 244 -25.22 1.75 -18.02
N GLY A 245 -24.88 1.74 -19.30
CA GLY A 245 -25.84 1.84 -20.41
C GLY A 245 -26.46 0.51 -20.83
N GLU A 246 -26.04 -0.63 -20.27
CA GLU A 246 -26.66 -1.91 -20.54
C GLU A 246 -28.03 -2.00 -19.84
N GLU A 247 -29.10 -2.24 -20.59
CA GLU A 247 -30.52 -2.22 -20.13
C GLU A 247 -30.82 -3.21 -18.99
N ARG A 248 -29.89 -4.07 -18.62
CA ARG A 248 -30.06 -5.12 -17.60
C ARG A 248 -29.64 -4.72 -16.18
N MET A 249 -29.11 -3.51 -15.98
CA MET A 249 -28.52 -3.10 -14.71
C MET A 249 -29.37 -2.07 -13.98
N ILE A 250 -29.90 -2.44 -12.82
CA ILE A 250 -30.57 -1.49 -11.90
C ILE A 250 -29.47 -0.66 -11.23
N VAL A 251 -29.44 0.64 -11.51
CA VAL A 251 -28.43 1.57 -11.00
C VAL A 251 -29.01 2.42 -9.88
N SER A 252 -28.35 2.47 -8.74
CA SER A 252 -28.61 3.44 -7.68
C SER A 252 -27.34 4.21 -7.31
N GLU A 253 -27.45 5.53 -7.17
CA GLU A 253 -26.36 6.39 -6.73
C GLU A 253 -26.37 6.51 -5.22
N ILE A 254 -25.22 6.27 -4.56
CA ILE A 254 -25.06 6.42 -3.14
C ILE A 254 -24.06 7.55 -2.87
N PRO A 255 -24.44 8.59 -2.11
CA PRO A 255 -23.48 9.58 -1.64
C PRO A 255 -22.42 8.91 -0.79
N GLY A 256 -21.12 9.03 -1.18
CA GLY A 256 -20.02 8.56 -0.38
C GLY A 256 -19.86 9.38 0.92
N THR A 257 -19.24 8.80 1.92
CA THR A 257 -18.94 9.44 3.23
C THR A 257 -17.87 10.52 3.13
N THR A 258 -17.16 10.63 2.02
CA THR A 258 -16.19 11.70 1.72
C THR A 258 -16.83 12.75 0.82
N ARG A 259 -16.53 14.02 1.06
CA ARG A 259 -17.20 15.24 0.53
C ARG A 259 -17.54 15.28 -0.97
N ASP A 260 -17.06 14.35 -1.82
CA ASP A 260 -17.26 14.38 -3.27
C ASP A 260 -17.32 13.00 -3.97
N ALA A 261 -17.27 11.88 -3.24
CA ALA A 261 -17.28 10.56 -3.85
C ALA A 261 -18.73 10.05 -4.03
N ILE A 262 -19.15 9.84 -5.25
CA ILE A 262 -20.40 9.16 -5.58
C ILE A 262 -20.03 7.77 -6.07
N ASP A 263 -20.50 6.75 -5.37
CA ASP A 263 -20.38 5.36 -5.76
C ASP A 263 -21.66 4.93 -6.48
N THR A 264 -21.51 4.03 -7.43
CA THR A 264 -22.64 3.53 -8.20
C THR A 264 -22.83 2.05 -7.92
N ARG A 265 -23.99 1.67 -7.37
CA ARG A 265 -24.40 0.27 -7.22
C ARG A 265 -25.10 -0.21 -8.48
N MET A 266 -24.80 -1.45 -8.85
CA MET A 266 -25.42 -2.11 -9.97
C MET A 266 -25.62 -3.60 -9.70
N ALA A 267 -26.71 -4.17 -10.17
CA ALA A 267 -26.94 -5.60 -10.12
C ALA A 267 -26.05 -6.29 -11.18
N PHE A 268 -25.38 -7.38 -10.82
CA PHE A 268 -24.57 -8.18 -11.73
C PHE A 268 -24.67 -9.66 -11.39
N GLY A 269 -25.12 -10.49 -12.32
CA GLY A 269 -25.42 -11.89 -12.08
C GLY A 269 -26.45 -12.08 -10.97
N GLN A 270 -26.09 -12.83 -9.92
CA GLN A 270 -26.94 -13.03 -8.74
C GLN A 270 -26.58 -12.09 -7.57
N GLY A 271 -25.64 -11.15 -7.75
CA GLY A 271 -25.13 -10.28 -6.72
C GLY A 271 -25.17 -8.80 -7.09
N GLU A 272 -24.51 -8.00 -6.28
CA GLU A 272 -24.34 -6.57 -6.48
C GLU A 272 -22.86 -6.20 -6.62
N ILE A 273 -22.59 -5.20 -7.46
CA ILE A 273 -21.29 -4.57 -7.62
C ILE A 273 -21.40 -3.09 -7.22
N VAL A 274 -20.36 -2.56 -6.59
CA VAL A 274 -20.21 -1.13 -6.31
C VAL A 274 -19.02 -0.59 -7.09
N LEU A 275 -19.28 0.30 -8.05
CA LEU A 275 -18.22 1.05 -8.73
C LEU A 275 -17.86 2.28 -7.89
N VAL A 276 -16.59 2.35 -7.46
CA VAL A 276 -16.08 3.39 -6.55
C VAL A 276 -15.66 4.63 -7.33
N ASP A 277 -15.91 5.83 -6.78
CA ASP A 277 -15.51 7.15 -7.31
C ASP A 277 -15.98 7.44 -8.74
N THR A 278 -17.22 7.07 -9.06
CA THR A 278 -17.81 7.31 -10.39
C THR A 278 -18.00 8.80 -10.71
N ALA A 279 -18.15 9.67 -9.70
CA ALA A 279 -18.26 11.11 -9.88
C ALA A 279 -16.99 11.75 -10.44
N GLY A 280 -15.84 11.32 -9.96
CA GLY A 280 -14.54 11.76 -10.48
C GLY A 280 -14.35 11.38 -11.94
N ILE A 281 -14.88 10.23 -12.35
CA ILE A 281 -14.86 9.75 -13.73
C ILE A 281 -15.86 10.54 -14.62
N ARG A 282 -17.09 10.80 -14.12
CA ARG A 282 -18.16 11.52 -14.88
C ARG A 282 -17.87 13.01 -15.06
N ARG A 283 -17.33 13.70 -14.04
CA ARG A 283 -17.05 15.14 -14.13
C ARG A 283 -16.00 15.47 -15.19
N ARG A 284 -15.06 14.57 -15.47
CA ARG A 284 -14.02 14.76 -16.50
C ARG A 284 -14.49 14.63 -17.93
N GLY A 285 -15.57 13.92 -18.19
CA GLY A 285 -16.18 13.88 -19.52
C GLY A 285 -16.68 15.23 -20.02
N LYS A 286 -16.75 16.25 -19.13
CA LYS A 286 -17.27 17.59 -19.42
C LYS A 286 -16.26 18.74 -19.28
N VAL A 287 -15.06 18.53 -18.71
CA VAL A 287 -14.11 19.62 -18.40
C VAL A 287 -12.67 19.22 -18.70
N ALA A 288 -12.04 20.01 -19.56
CA ALA A 288 -10.63 20.33 -19.75
C ALA A 288 -9.62 19.18 -20.00
N SER A 289 -9.05 19.26 -21.18
CA SER A 289 -7.72 18.73 -21.53
C SER A 289 -6.66 19.69 -21.00
N GLY A 290 -5.76 19.26 -20.09
CA GLY A 290 -4.63 20.04 -19.63
C GLY A 290 -3.74 19.25 -18.69
N PRO A 291 -2.45 19.59 -18.51
CA PRO A 291 -1.49 18.91 -17.63
C PRO A 291 -1.96 18.77 -16.19
N ASP A 292 -2.78 19.70 -15.71
CA ASP A 292 -3.35 19.72 -14.36
C ASP A 292 -4.36 18.55 -14.14
N ALA A 293 -5.07 18.12 -15.20
CA ALA A 293 -6.03 17.02 -15.10
C ALA A 293 -5.35 15.67 -14.78
N ASP A 294 -4.11 15.48 -15.21
CA ASP A 294 -3.37 14.23 -15.06
C ASP A 294 -2.94 13.97 -13.61
N ARG A 295 -2.59 15.03 -12.88
CA ARG A 295 -2.06 14.97 -11.51
C ARG A 295 -3.14 14.75 -10.47
N TYR A 296 -4.26 15.46 -10.59
CA TYR A 296 -5.47 15.19 -9.78
C TYR A 296 -5.96 13.74 -9.96
N SER A 297 -5.67 13.16 -11.15
CA SER A 297 -6.05 11.80 -11.49
C SER A 297 -5.36 10.77 -10.61
N THR A 298 -4.08 10.96 -10.28
CA THR A 298 -3.28 9.96 -9.57
C THR A 298 -3.71 9.83 -8.12
N LEU A 299 -3.81 10.94 -7.37
CA LEU A 299 -4.23 10.89 -5.95
C LEU A 299 -5.65 10.33 -5.78
N ARG A 300 -6.58 10.70 -6.68
CA ARG A 300 -7.92 10.11 -6.68
C ARG A 300 -7.91 8.63 -7.01
N ALA A 301 -7.07 8.23 -7.97
CA ALA A 301 -6.91 6.83 -8.29
C ALA A 301 -6.42 6.03 -7.07
N LEU A 302 -5.48 6.57 -6.28
CA LEU A 302 -5.01 5.93 -5.06
C LEU A 302 -6.12 5.81 -4.01
N LYS A 303 -6.89 6.90 -3.77
CA LYS A 303 -8.05 6.87 -2.86
C LYS A 303 -9.12 5.86 -3.32
N ALA A 304 -9.37 5.76 -4.63
CA ALA A 304 -10.29 4.77 -5.18
C ALA A 304 -9.75 3.34 -5.00
N VAL A 305 -8.45 3.13 -5.19
CA VAL A 305 -7.77 1.84 -4.92
C VAL A 305 -7.97 1.41 -3.48
N ASP A 306 -7.75 2.30 -2.51
CA ASP A 306 -7.91 1.95 -1.08
C ASP A 306 -9.32 1.46 -0.75
N ARG A 307 -10.34 2.04 -1.39
CA ARG A 307 -11.75 1.73 -1.16
C ARG A 307 -12.23 0.49 -1.91
N ALA A 308 -11.49 0.03 -2.90
CA ALA A 308 -11.89 -1.09 -3.74
C ALA A 308 -11.43 -2.44 -3.17
N ASP A 309 -12.13 -3.50 -3.52
CA ASP A 309 -11.68 -4.88 -3.38
C ASP A 309 -10.85 -5.30 -4.59
N VAL A 310 -11.31 -4.87 -5.78
CA VAL A 310 -10.66 -5.17 -7.06
C VAL A 310 -10.44 -3.88 -7.84
N VAL A 311 -9.27 -3.74 -8.40
CA VAL A 311 -8.85 -2.62 -9.23
C VAL A 311 -8.81 -3.06 -10.68
N VAL A 312 -9.54 -2.36 -11.53
CA VAL A 312 -9.47 -2.53 -12.99
C VAL A 312 -8.55 -1.44 -13.53
N LEU A 313 -7.35 -1.82 -13.94
CA LEU A 313 -6.41 -0.94 -14.62
C LEU A 313 -6.79 -0.85 -16.10
N VAL A 314 -7.27 0.31 -16.53
CA VAL A 314 -7.61 0.57 -17.93
C VAL A 314 -6.38 1.11 -18.64
N VAL A 315 -5.88 0.35 -19.61
CA VAL A 315 -4.71 0.68 -20.44
C VAL A 315 -5.16 0.95 -21.88
N ASP A 316 -4.53 1.94 -22.51
CA ASP A 316 -4.77 2.23 -23.93
C ASP A 316 -4.00 1.24 -24.81
N ALA A 317 -4.70 0.54 -25.71
CA ALA A 317 -4.06 -0.44 -26.60
C ALA A 317 -3.06 0.20 -27.59
N VAL A 318 -3.21 1.50 -27.91
CA VAL A 318 -2.33 2.19 -28.86
C VAL A 318 -1.06 2.69 -28.17
N ASP A 319 -1.21 3.31 -27.00
CA ASP A 319 -0.10 3.91 -26.27
C ASP A 319 0.63 2.91 -25.34
N GLY A 320 -0.04 1.82 -24.97
CA GLY A 320 0.49 0.81 -24.08
C GLY A 320 0.52 1.19 -22.61
N LEU A 321 1.23 0.37 -21.82
CA LEU A 321 1.43 0.58 -20.39
C LEU A 321 2.46 1.70 -20.17
N THR A 322 2.10 2.71 -19.38
CA THR A 322 3.01 3.81 -19.04
C THR A 322 3.54 3.67 -17.61
N ALA A 323 4.58 4.43 -17.27
CA ALA A 323 5.12 4.47 -15.91
C ALA A 323 4.05 4.87 -14.87
N GLN A 324 3.14 5.79 -15.22
CA GLN A 324 2.03 6.19 -14.34
C GLN A 324 1.04 5.06 -14.12
N ASP A 325 0.69 4.31 -15.15
CA ASP A 325 -0.18 3.13 -15.02
C ASP A 325 0.48 2.06 -14.14
N ALA A 326 1.78 1.81 -14.37
CA ALA A 326 2.58 0.87 -13.56
C ALA A 326 2.65 1.30 -12.08
N HIS A 327 2.75 2.60 -11.79
CA HIS A 327 2.75 3.11 -10.42
C HIS A 327 1.42 2.85 -9.71
N VAL A 328 0.29 3.18 -10.34
CA VAL A 328 -1.03 2.95 -9.74
C VAL A 328 -1.28 1.44 -9.53
N ALA A 329 -0.89 0.62 -10.51
CA ALA A 329 -0.98 -0.84 -10.39
C ALA A 329 -0.09 -1.37 -9.25
N GLY A 330 1.14 -0.86 -9.12
CA GLY A 330 2.04 -1.20 -8.03
C GLY A 330 1.44 -0.91 -6.65
N TYR A 331 0.82 0.26 -6.51
CA TYR A 331 0.10 0.59 -5.29
C TYR A 331 -1.05 -0.37 -4.99
N ALA A 332 -1.85 -0.73 -6.00
CA ALA A 332 -2.94 -1.70 -5.82
C ALA A 332 -2.42 -3.07 -5.33
N VAL A 333 -1.29 -3.53 -5.89
CA VAL A 333 -0.63 -4.77 -5.47
C VAL A 333 -0.10 -4.67 -4.04
N ASP A 334 0.54 -3.55 -3.68
CA ASP A 334 1.09 -3.32 -2.34
C ASP A 334 -0.04 -3.21 -1.30
N ALA A 335 -1.17 -2.58 -1.66
CA ALA A 335 -2.39 -2.53 -0.84
C ALA A 335 -3.17 -3.86 -0.80
N GLY A 336 -2.67 -4.92 -1.43
CA GLY A 336 -3.29 -6.25 -1.44
C GLY A 336 -4.63 -6.31 -2.19
N LYS A 337 -4.88 -5.40 -3.15
CA LYS A 337 -6.12 -5.36 -3.92
C LYS A 337 -6.07 -6.32 -5.09
N GLY A 338 -7.21 -6.94 -5.44
CA GLY A 338 -7.31 -7.69 -6.69
C GLY A 338 -7.04 -6.81 -7.89
N LEU A 339 -6.50 -7.36 -8.96
CA LEU A 339 -6.12 -6.59 -10.14
C LEU A 339 -6.59 -7.26 -11.43
N VAL A 340 -7.21 -6.47 -12.32
CA VAL A 340 -7.61 -6.87 -13.68
C VAL A 340 -7.04 -5.84 -14.65
N LEU A 341 -6.49 -6.29 -15.78
CA LEU A 341 -6.00 -5.44 -16.86
C LEU A 341 -7.05 -5.34 -17.97
N ALA A 342 -7.63 -4.15 -18.17
CA ALA A 342 -8.56 -3.86 -19.25
C ALA A 342 -7.83 -3.08 -20.35
N ILE A 343 -7.46 -3.76 -21.45
CA ILE A 343 -6.76 -3.18 -22.60
C ILE A 343 -7.84 -2.58 -23.52
N ASN A 344 -8.06 -1.28 -23.38
CA ASN A 344 -9.12 -0.55 -24.06
C ASN A 344 -8.66 0.03 -25.41
N LYS A 345 -9.63 0.49 -26.20
CA LYS A 345 -9.45 0.97 -27.57
C LYS A 345 -8.93 -0.12 -28.51
N TRP A 346 -9.29 -1.35 -28.24
CA TRP A 346 -8.89 -2.50 -29.06
C TRP A 346 -9.39 -2.40 -30.50
N ASP A 347 -10.44 -1.62 -30.75
CA ASP A 347 -10.93 -1.28 -32.08
C ASP A 347 -9.91 -0.54 -32.96
N LEU A 348 -8.96 0.17 -32.35
CA LEU A 348 -7.91 0.93 -33.06
C LEU A 348 -6.66 0.12 -33.39
N VAL A 349 -6.50 -1.07 -32.81
CA VAL A 349 -5.37 -1.97 -33.12
C VAL A 349 -5.53 -2.48 -34.55
N GLN A 350 -4.50 -2.26 -35.38
CA GLN A 350 -4.47 -2.68 -36.78
C GLN A 350 -3.90 -4.12 -36.90
N GLU A 351 -4.19 -4.79 -38.01
CA GLU A 351 -3.62 -6.10 -38.37
C GLU A 351 -3.68 -7.16 -37.25
N LYS A 352 -4.89 -7.35 -36.67
CA LYS A 352 -5.10 -8.33 -35.60
C LYS A 352 -4.97 -9.76 -36.12
N THR A 353 -4.15 -10.54 -35.44
CA THR A 353 -4.08 -11.99 -35.55
C THR A 353 -4.57 -12.64 -34.26
N ASP A 354 -4.81 -13.95 -34.29
CA ASP A 354 -5.21 -14.72 -33.07
C ASP A 354 -4.18 -14.59 -31.94
N LYS A 355 -2.92 -14.28 -32.27
CA LYS A 355 -1.82 -14.12 -31.30
C LYS A 355 -1.58 -12.69 -30.84
N THR A 356 -2.24 -11.70 -31.43
CA THR A 356 -1.99 -10.27 -31.13
C THR A 356 -2.25 -9.95 -29.67
N PHE A 357 -3.30 -10.51 -29.10
CA PHE A 357 -3.62 -10.28 -27.68
C PHE A 357 -2.56 -10.89 -26.74
N ASP A 358 -2.14 -12.14 -26.98
CA ASP A 358 -1.14 -12.82 -26.18
C ASP A 358 0.21 -12.13 -26.25
N GLN A 359 0.59 -11.64 -27.45
CA GLN A 359 1.80 -10.85 -27.64
C GLN A 359 1.76 -9.54 -26.84
N TYR A 360 0.60 -8.88 -26.83
CA TYR A 360 0.40 -7.65 -26.07
C TYR A 360 0.50 -7.89 -24.56
N VAL A 361 -0.14 -8.93 -24.06
CA VAL A 361 -0.05 -9.32 -22.65
C VAL A 361 1.40 -9.67 -22.28
N THR A 362 2.09 -10.44 -23.12
CA THR A 362 3.50 -10.79 -22.89
C THR A 362 4.40 -9.55 -22.86
N TRP A 363 4.11 -8.56 -23.70
CA TRP A 363 4.84 -7.29 -23.68
C TRP A 363 4.61 -6.51 -22.38
N ILE A 364 3.34 -6.39 -21.91
CA ILE A 364 3.03 -5.76 -20.61
C ILE A 364 3.76 -6.48 -19.47
N GLN A 365 3.72 -7.81 -19.44
CA GLN A 365 4.36 -8.62 -18.40
C GLN A 365 5.89 -8.49 -18.38
N ARG A 366 6.51 -8.31 -19.56
CA ARG A 366 7.93 -8.04 -19.66
C ARG A 366 8.30 -6.67 -19.08
N ASP A 367 7.52 -5.63 -19.39
CA ASP A 367 7.79 -4.26 -18.95
C ASP A 367 7.36 -4.04 -17.47
N ALA A 368 6.37 -4.79 -17.00
CA ALA A 368 5.90 -4.78 -15.61
C ALA A 368 5.73 -6.21 -15.06
N PRO A 369 6.82 -6.91 -14.72
CA PRO A 369 6.78 -8.32 -14.30
C PRO A 369 5.98 -8.59 -13.02
N PHE A 370 5.67 -7.56 -12.25
CA PHE A 370 4.85 -7.65 -11.05
C PHE A 370 3.34 -7.77 -11.36
N LEU A 371 2.95 -7.64 -12.64
CA LEU A 371 1.58 -7.77 -13.13
C LEU A 371 1.31 -9.15 -13.77
N ASP A 372 2.26 -10.08 -13.71
CA ASP A 372 2.18 -11.38 -14.37
C ASP A 372 0.99 -12.24 -13.90
N PHE A 373 0.52 -12.02 -12.69
CA PHE A 373 -0.62 -12.72 -12.09
C PHE A 373 -1.98 -12.11 -12.45
N ALA A 374 -2.02 -10.90 -13.02
CA ALA A 374 -3.25 -10.18 -13.30
C ALA A 374 -3.90 -10.68 -14.61
N PRO A 375 -5.16 -11.14 -14.59
CA PRO A 375 -5.87 -11.47 -15.82
C PRO A 375 -6.08 -10.23 -16.67
N ALA A 376 -5.98 -10.41 -18.00
CA ALA A 376 -6.14 -9.34 -18.96
C ALA A 376 -7.34 -9.59 -19.88
N VAL A 377 -7.97 -8.52 -20.34
CA VAL A 377 -9.03 -8.56 -21.36
C VAL A 377 -8.88 -7.39 -22.32
N SER A 378 -9.03 -7.67 -23.62
CA SER A 378 -9.10 -6.63 -24.65
C SER A 378 -10.54 -6.17 -24.85
N ILE A 379 -10.76 -4.85 -24.72
CA ILE A 379 -12.09 -4.24 -24.78
C ILE A 379 -12.13 -3.07 -25.77
N SER A 380 -13.33 -2.71 -26.21
CA SER A 380 -13.58 -1.40 -26.78
C SER A 380 -14.78 -0.78 -26.08
N ALA A 381 -14.50 0.16 -25.19
CA ALA A 381 -15.55 0.91 -24.51
C ALA A 381 -16.42 1.74 -25.46
N LYS A 382 -15.91 2.04 -26.68
CA LYS A 382 -16.63 2.77 -27.72
C LYS A 382 -17.68 1.90 -28.43
N THR A 383 -17.35 0.65 -28.72
CA THR A 383 -18.20 -0.28 -29.44
C THR A 383 -18.98 -1.25 -28.54
N GLY A 384 -18.73 -1.24 -27.24
CA GLY A 384 -19.29 -2.20 -26.26
C GLY A 384 -18.60 -3.57 -26.26
N GLN A 385 -17.54 -3.77 -27.06
CA GLN A 385 -16.91 -5.08 -27.21
C GLN A 385 -16.30 -5.55 -25.90
N ARG A 386 -16.74 -6.69 -25.37
CA ARG A 386 -16.25 -7.40 -24.17
C ARG A 386 -16.23 -6.55 -22.90
N VAL A 387 -17.07 -5.53 -22.80
CA VAL A 387 -17.13 -4.63 -21.63
C VAL A 387 -17.62 -5.38 -20.40
N GLU A 388 -18.65 -6.24 -20.54
CA GLU A 388 -19.17 -7.06 -19.43
C GLU A 388 -18.09 -8.03 -18.86
N ARG A 389 -17.20 -8.56 -19.73
CA ARG A 389 -16.13 -9.45 -19.31
C ARG A 389 -15.18 -8.84 -18.27
N VAL A 390 -15.07 -7.51 -18.22
CA VAL A 390 -14.29 -6.80 -17.19
C VAL A 390 -14.87 -7.05 -15.80
N LEU A 391 -16.20 -6.99 -15.68
CA LEU A 391 -16.89 -7.21 -14.40
C LEU A 391 -16.86 -8.69 -14.00
N GLU A 392 -17.03 -9.62 -14.95
CA GLU A 392 -16.89 -11.04 -14.70
C GLU A 392 -15.50 -11.36 -14.12
N LEU A 393 -14.42 -10.88 -14.77
CA LEU A 393 -13.06 -11.06 -14.26
C LEU A 393 -12.85 -10.41 -12.90
N ALA A 394 -13.44 -9.27 -12.64
CA ALA A 394 -13.33 -8.61 -11.35
C ALA A 394 -14.01 -9.43 -10.24
N VAL A 395 -15.16 -10.03 -10.52
CA VAL A 395 -15.86 -10.93 -9.57
C VAL A 395 -15.05 -12.21 -9.36
N ASP A 396 -14.49 -12.80 -10.43
CA ASP A 396 -13.62 -13.99 -10.34
C ASP A 396 -12.39 -13.69 -9.45
N VAL A 397 -11.72 -12.56 -9.69
CA VAL A 397 -10.56 -12.12 -8.89
C VAL A 397 -10.93 -11.86 -7.43
N TRP A 398 -12.11 -11.30 -7.17
CA TRP A 398 -12.61 -11.14 -5.80
C TRP A 398 -12.81 -12.49 -5.11
N GLY A 399 -13.34 -13.50 -5.81
CA GLY A 399 -13.45 -14.87 -5.33
C GLY A 399 -12.08 -15.46 -5.00
N GLU A 400 -11.10 -15.30 -5.90
CA GLU A 400 -9.72 -15.77 -5.68
C GLU A 400 -9.05 -15.13 -4.45
N ARG A 401 -9.30 -13.84 -4.17
CA ARG A 401 -8.78 -13.16 -2.98
C ARG A 401 -9.30 -13.74 -1.67
N ARG A 402 -10.46 -14.38 -1.70
CA ARG A 402 -11.15 -14.95 -0.53
C ARG A 402 -10.95 -16.44 -0.37
N LYS A 403 -10.25 -17.04 -1.31
CA LYS A 403 -9.99 -18.48 -1.33
C LYS A 403 -9.21 -18.92 -0.11
N ARG A 404 -9.70 -19.94 0.58
CA ARG A 404 -9.07 -20.59 1.71
C ARG A 404 -8.47 -21.92 1.28
N ILE A 405 -7.23 -22.15 1.68
CA ILE A 405 -6.50 -23.38 1.40
C ILE A 405 -6.31 -24.14 2.70
N GLY A 406 -6.63 -25.41 2.72
CA GLY A 406 -6.41 -26.28 3.88
C GLY A 406 -4.92 -26.41 4.19
N THR A 407 -4.59 -26.41 5.45
CA THR A 407 -3.21 -26.48 5.95
C THR A 407 -2.46 -27.71 5.43
N GLY A 408 -3.14 -28.86 5.30
CA GLY A 408 -2.55 -30.09 4.76
C GLY A 408 -2.16 -29.97 3.29
N GLU A 409 -2.99 -29.31 2.46
CA GLU A 409 -2.72 -29.08 1.05
C GLU A 409 -1.52 -28.12 0.88
N LEU A 410 -1.48 -27.05 1.67
CA LEU A 410 -0.40 -26.08 1.64
C LEU A 410 0.95 -26.72 2.05
N ASN A 411 0.95 -27.58 3.08
CA ASN A 411 2.18 -28.25 3.53
C ASN A 411 2.65 -29.34 2.56
N ARG A 412 1.76 -30.03 1.86
CA ARG A 412 2.13 -30.92 0.74
C ARG A 412 2.84 -30.13 -0.35
N LEU A 413 2.25 -28.99 -0.77
CA LEU A 413 2.85 -28.09 -1.75
C LEU A 413 4.24 -27.60 -1.29
N LEU A 414 4.36 -27.17 -0.01
CA LEU A 414 5.65 -26.75 0.54
C LEU A 414 6.70 -27.86 0.47
N THR A 415 6.34 -29.09 0.84
CA THR A 415 7.23 -30.25 0.78
C THR A 415 7.71 -30.52 -0.65
N GLU A 416 6.79 -30.49 -1.62
CA GLU A 416 7.12 -30.66 -3.04
C GLU A 416 7.98 -29.50 -3.57
N ALA A 417 7.69 -28.27 -3.19
CA ALA A 417 8.45 -27.10 -3.60
C ALA A 417 9.90 -27.19 -3.09
N VAL A 418 10.09 -27.54 -1.81
CA VAL A 418 11.43 -27.71 -1.21
C VAL A 418 12.19 -28.88 -1.82
N ALA A 419 11.49 -30.00 -2.16
CA ALA A 419 12.10 -31.15 -2.84
C ALA A 419 12.57 -30.80 -4.27
N ARG A 420 11.80 -29.98 -4.99
CA ARG A 420 12.19 -29.52 -6.35
C ARG A 420 13.35 -28.52 -6.32
N GLN A 421 13.28 -27.57 -5.42
CA GLN A 421 14.29 -26.53 -5.27
C GLN A 421 14.46 -26.18 -3.80
N ALA A 422 15.55 -26.65 -3.20
CA ALA A 422 15.89 -26.32 -1.82
C ALA A 422 16.30 -24.83 -1.70
N PRO A 423 16.01 -24.17 -0.56
CA PRO A 423 16.45 -22.80 -0.32
C PRO A 423 17.97 -22.67 -0.45
N PRO A 424 18.49 -21.62 -1.12
CA PRO A 424 19.91 -21.41 -1.29
C PRO A 424 20.61 -21.18 0.06
N ALA A 425 21.84 -21.66 0.21
CA ALA A 425 22.63 -21.39 1.39
C ALA A 425 23.10 -19.92 1.40
N VAL A 426 22.94 -19.24 2.54
CA VAL A 426 23.39 -17.87 2.77
C VAL A 426 24.45 -17.90 3.88
N LYS A 427 25.65 -17.35 3.64
CA LYS A 427 26.77 -17.34 4.60
C LYS A 427 27.02 -18.74 5.22
N ASN A 428 27.06 -19.77 4.40
CA ASN A 428 27.27 -21.17 4.77
C ASN A 428 26.19 -21.78 5.70
N ARG A 429 25.02 -21.11 5.85
CA ARG A 429 23.85 -21.59 6.58
C ARG A 429 22.75 -21.89 5.58
N ARG A 430 22.10 -23.06 5.70
CA ARG A 430 20.94 -23.42 4.87
C ARG A 430 19.66 -23.13 5.64
N PRO A 431 18.78 -22.26 5.11
CA PRO A 431 17.46 -22.09 5.68
C PRO A 431 16.64 -23.38 5.47
N ARG A 432 15.82 -23.71 6.46
CA ARG A 432 14.88 -24.85 6.42
C ARG A 432 13.50 -24.30 6.66
N LEU A 433 12.56 -24.65 5.79
CA LEU A 433 11.14 -24.39 6.00
C LEU A 433 10.52 -25.65 6.63
N TYR A 434 9.76 -25.47 7.69
CA TYR A 434 9.16 -26.55 8.45
C TYR A 434 7.67 -26.72 8.19
N TYR A 435 6.97 -25.58 8.06
CA TYR A 435 5.54 -25.55 8.05
C TYR A 435 5.04 -24.26 7.40
N ALA A 436 3.83 -24.31 6.82
CA ALA A 436 3.15 -23.13 6.30
C ALA A 436 1.67 -23.17 6.65
N THR A 437 1.08 -22.00 6.86
CA THR A 437 -0.36 -21.84 7.12
C THR A 437 -0.88 -20.60 6.42
N GLN A 438 -2.16 -20.59 6.06
CA GLN A 438 -2.83 -19.40 5.57
C GLN A 438 -3.44 -18.63 6.74
N ALA A 439 -2.84 -17.50 7.10
CA ALA A 439 -3.26 -16.68 8.22
C ALA A 439 -4.38 -15.70 7.87
N GLY A 440 -4.59 -15.39 6.59
CA GLY A 440 -5.58 -14.40 6.17
C GLY A 440 -6.06 -14.57 4.75
N ILE A 441 -7.19 -13.97 4.48
CA ILE A 441 -7.78 -13.71 3.16
C ILE A 441 -7.87 -12.20 2.97
N GLU A 442 -7.94 -11.71 1.73
CA GLU A 442 -8.15 -10.27 1.41
C GLU A 442 -7.07 -9.30 1.92
N PRO A 443 -5.77 -9.52 1.61
CA PRO A 443 -5.21 -10.47 0.63
C PRO A 443 -4.90 -11.84 1.23
N PRO A 444 -4.84 -12.89 0.39
CA PRO A 444 -4.33 -14.21 0.80
C PRO A 444 -2.95 -14.08 1.42
N THR A 445 -2.84 -14.40 2.72
CA THR A 445 -1.62 -14.23 3.49
C THR A 445 -1.15 -15.59 4.01
N PHE A 446 0.07 -15.98 3.64
CA PHE A 446 0.67 -17.26 4.04
C PHE A 446 1.86 -17.01 4.95
N ILE A 447 1.90 -17.70 6.09
CA ILE A 447 3.01 -17.66 7.04
C ILE A 447 3.82 -18.94 6.87
N PHE A 448 5.13 -18.77 6.68
CA PHE A 448 6.11 -19.85 6.59
C PHE A 448 7.03 -19.81 7.81
N PHE A 449 7.13 -20.94 8.50
CA PHE A 449 8.01 -21.08 9.65
C PHE A 449 9.35 -21.68 9.21
N ALA A 450 10.43 -20.96 9.53
CA ALA A 450 11.80 -21.31 9.17
C ALA A 450 12.70 -21.44 10.41
N ASN A 451 13.87 -22.05 10.25
CA ASN A 451 14.91 -22.01 11.28
C ASN A 451 15.54 -20.62 11.44
N ASP A 452 15.53 -19.81 10.38
CA ASP A 452 16.05 -18.44 10.34
C ASP A 452 15.40 -17.76 9.11
N ALA A 453 14.39 -16.94 9.38
CA ALA A 453 13.60 -16.26 8.36
C ALA A 453 14.42 -15.24 7.56
N ALA A 454 15.44 -14.63 8.20
CA ALA A 454 16.32 -13.65 7.56
C ALA A 454 17.22 -14.27 6.47
N LEU A 455 17.40 -15.60 6.48
CA LEU A 455 18.16 -16.31 5.45
C LEU A 455 17.35 -16.62 4.20
N ILE A 456 16.02 -16.43 4.21
CA ILE A 456 15.17 -16.69 3.03
C ILE A 456 15.34 -15.57 2.02
N HIS A 457 16.15 -15.82 1.00
CA HIS A 457 16.43 -14.86 -0.06
C HIS A 457 15.17 -14.50 -0.86
N PHE A 458 15.09 -13.26 -1.35
CA PHE A 458 13.92 -12.77 -2.11
C PHE A 458 13.57 -13.63 -3.34
N SER A 459 14.57 -14.18 -4.03
CA SER A 459 14.35 -15.08 -5.17
C SER A 459 13.64 -16.37 -4.80
N TYR A 460 13.88 -16.88 -3.58
CA TYR A 460 13.21 -18.05 -3.09
C TYR A 460 11.78 -17.76 -2.64
N ARG A 461 11.53 -16.56 -2.07
CA ARG A 461 10.17 -16.07 -1.78
C ARG A 461 9.35 -16.02 -3.06
N ARG A 462 9.90 -15.45 -4.14
CA ARG A 462 9.25 -15.39 -5.45
C ARG A 462 9.00 -16.79 -6.04
N TYR A 463 9.95 -17.71 -5.88
CA TYR A 463 9.75 -19.09 -6.29
C TYR A 463 8.55 -19.74 -5.57
N LEU A 464 8.44 -19.58 -4.25
CA LEU A 464 7.31 -20.09 -3.47
C LEU A 464 5.98 -19.44 -3.90
N GLU A 465 5.97 -18.14 -4.11
CA GLU A 465 4.80 -17.41 -4.60
C GLU A 465 4.33 -17.99 -5.95
N ASN A 466 5.24 -18.17 -6.89
CA ASN A 466 4.91 -18.76 -8.19
C ASN A 466 4.38 -20.20 -8.04
N ARG A 467 4.99 -21.00 -7.16
CA ARG A 467 4.49 -22.36 -6.89
C ARG A 467 3.09 -22.41 -6.30
N ILE A 468 2.78 -21.48 -5.39
CA ILE A 468 1.42 -21.34 -4.83
C ILE A 468 0.45 -20.99 -5.97
N ARG A 469 0.78 -20.05 -6.84
CA ARG A 469 -0.06 -19.66 -7.98
C ARG A 469 -0.27 -20.79 -8.97
N ASP A 470 0.80 -21.49 -9.33
CA ASP A 470 0.77 -22.60 -10.30
C ASP A 470 -0.15 -23.73 -9.88
N VAL A 471 -0.20 -24.03 -8.57
CA VAL A 471 -0.93 -25.20 -8.05
C VAL A 471 -2.29 -24.81 -7.47
N LEU A 472 -2.38 -23.68 -6.77
CA LEU A 472 -3.55 -23.28 -6.01
C LEU A 472 -4.35 -22.14 -6.67
N GLY A 473 -3.85 -21.52 -7.74
CA GLY A 473 -4.54 -20.45 -8.45
C GLY A 473 -4.17 -19.06 -7.91
N PHE A 474 -5.14 -18.32 -7.35
CA PHE A 474 -5.01 -16.93 -6.93
C PHE A 474 -4.76 -15.94 -8.09
N HIS A 475 -5.40 -16.22 -9.24
CA HIS A 475 -5.34 -15.34 -10.41
C HIS A 475 -5.89 -13.96 -10.07
N GLY A 476 -5.17 -12.92 -10.40
CA GLY A 476 -5.55 -11.53 -10.12
C GLY A 476 -5.49 -11.12 -8.64
N ALA A 477 -5.21 -12.06 -7.72
CA ALA A 477 -5.08 -11.77 -6.29
C ALA A 477 -3.60 -11.65 -5.90
N PRO A 478 -3.14 -10.52 -5.29
CA PRO A 478 -1.82 -10.45 -4.69
C PRO A 478 -1.71 -11.42 -3.51
N ILE A 479 -0.59 -12.13 -3.43
CA ILE A 479 -0.30 -13.07 -2.34
C ILE A 479 0.75 -12.45 -1.42
N LYS A 480 0.47 -12.49 -0.11
CA LYS A 480 1.39 -12.05 0.93
C LYS A 480 2.10 -13.24 1.55
N LEU A 481 3.45 -13.28 1.47
CA LEU A 481 4.27 -14.31 2.11
C LEU A 481 5.01 -13.73 3.29
N VAL A 482 4.73 -14.23 4.49
CA VAL A 482 5.39 -13.84 5.73
C VAL A 482 6.29 -14.99 6.19
N PHE A 483 7.54 -14.69 6.55
CA PHE A 483 8.47 -15.69 7.07
C PHE A 483 8.77 -15.38 8.52
N ARG A 484 8.64 -16.38 9.39
CA ARG A 484 8.88 -16.27 10.83
C ARG A 484 9.88 -17.32 11.30
N ASP A 485 10.67 -16.95 12.28
CA ASP A 485 11.55 -17.90 12.94
C ASP A 485 10.70 -18.87 13.75
N ARG A 486 11.00 -20.16 13.62
CA ARG A 486 10.51 -21.14 14.57
C ARG A 486 11.23 -20.87 15.89
N GLY A 487 10.51 -20.34 16.87
CA GLY A 487 11.06 -19.91 18.15
C GLY A 487 11.97 -20.96 18.74
N THR A 488 13.25 -20.69 18.73
CA THR A 488 14.22 -21.31 19.59
C THR A 488 14.51 -20.32 20.71
N GLU A 489 13.56 -20.01 21.53
CA GLU A 489 13.92 -19.59 22.86
C GLU A 489 14.54 -20.78 23.59
N ARG A 490 15.83 -20.96 23.40
CA ARG A 490 16.61 -21.50 24.48
C ARG A 490 16.40 -20.54 25.64
N PRO A 491 15.84 -20.98 26.79
CA PRO A 491 15.78 -20.12 27.97
C PRO A 491 17.18 -19.59 28.17
N ARG A 492 17.36 -18.29 28.14
CA ARG A 492 18.60 -17.64 28.56
C ARG A 492 18.82 -18.17 29.97
N ARG A 493 19.67 -19.17 30.11
CA ARG A 493 20.17 -19.60 31.44
C ARG A 493 20.60 -18.33 32.14
N ALA A 494 19.79 -17.92 33.11
CA ALA A 494 20.14 -16.86 34.00
C ALA A 494 21.57 -17.16 34.48
N ARG A 495 22.52 -16.32 34.14
CA ARG A 495 23.87 -16.40 34.71
C ARG A 495 23.69 -16.41 36.24
N PRO A 496 24.15 -17.46 36.95
CA PRO A 496 24.06 -17.43 38.40
C PRO A 496 24.78 -16.18 38.86
N ALA A 497 24.07 -15.35 39.62
CA ALA A 497 24.63 -14.17 40.27
C ALA A 497 25.89 -14.59 41.00
N ALA A 498 27.02 -14.00 40.63
CA ALA A 498 28.27 -14.23 41.29
C ALA A 498 28.10 -13.90 42.80
N ARG A 499 28.09 -14.93 43.60
CA ARG A 499 28.09 -14.79 45.08
C ARG A 499 29.27 -13.89 45.43
N ALA A 500 28.95 -12.68 45.89
CA ALA A 500 29.91 -11.82 46.55
C ALA A 500 30.50 -12.56 47.73
N ARG A 501 31.74 -12.98 47.63
CA ARG A 501 32.53 -13.50 48.75
C ARG A 501 32.75 -12.32 49.70
N ALA A 502 32.00 -12.29 50.78
CA ALA A 502 32.32 -11.48 51.94
C ALA A 502 33.62 -12.02 52.57
N SER A 503 34.71 -11.31 52.36
CA SER A 503 35.94 -11.52 53.06
C SER A 503 35.83 -10.91 54.50
N ALA A 504 35.40 -11.71 55.45
CA ALA A 504 35.55 -11.39 56.85
C ALA A 504 37.02 -11.59 57.19
N ARG A 505 37.75 -10.52 57.52
CA ARG A 505 39.06 -10.58 58.27
C ARG A 505 38.78 -10.66 59.76
N PRO A 506 39.34 -11.64 60.46
CA PRO A 506 39.31 -11.64 61.94
C PRO A 506 40.35 -10.67 62.48
N GLY A 507 39.87 -9.71 63.25
CA GLY A 507 40.76 -8.83 64.06
C GLY A 507 41.42 -9.57 65.22
N THR A 508 42.73 -9.66 65.22
CA THR A 508 43.51 -10.07 66.36
C THR A 508 43.69 -8.88 67.33
N ARG A 509 43.03 -8.95 68.47
CA ARG A 509 43.45 -8.17 69.70
C ARG A 509 44.68 -8.84 70.27
N ARG A 510 45.69 -8.06 70.56
CA ARG A 510 46.72 -8.38 71.61
C ARG A 510 46.69 -7.34 72.70
N PRO A 511 46.88 -7.76 73.97
CA PRO A 511 46.84 -6.90 75.10
C PRO A 511 48.25 -6.38 75.41
N ASN A 512 48.34 -5.13 75.81
CA ASN A 512 49.00 -4.56 77.04
C ASN A 512 48.93 -3.03 76.90
#